data_df1d5d84b751a696060c03ed13950a1b
#
_entry.id   df1d5d84b751a696060c03ed13950a1b
#
_cell.length_a   1.000
_cell.length_b   1.000
_cell.length_c   1.000
_cell.angle_alpha   90.00
_cell.angle_beta   90.00
_cell.angle_gamma   90.00
#
_symmetry.space_group_name_H-M   'P 1'
#
loop_
_entity.id
_entity.type
_entity.pdbx_description
1 polymer ?
#
loop_
_entity_poly.entity_id
_entity_poly.type
_entity_poly.pdbx_seq_one_letter_code
_entity_poly.pdbx_strand_id
1 'polypeptide(L)'
;MNELNTLKSNKDLRTENLVSEFMLFDRFLTLFPFYRMKPGRVVILLAGRRAGKKAVIVKQFDDGKKGKTFGHALVAGVERAPLRVTRRMSQKKIKRRSTLKPFAKIVNYNHILPTRFQVTGEFAQGGKELKTIVSEDRLANKETRKALKNEVKNIFTER
;
A
#
# COMPACT_ATOMS: atom_id res chain seq x y z
N MET A 1 -51.04 -29.16 5.20
CA MET A 1 -50.17 -28.52 6.18
C MET A 1 -48.70 -28.94 6.18
N ASN A 2 -48.31 -30.04 5.48
CA ASN A 2 -46.96 -30.60 5.53
C ASN A 2 -45.97 -30.01 4.50
N GLU A 3 -46.44 -29.47 3.37
CA GLU A 3 -45.53 -28.94 2.33
C GLU A 3 -44.92 -27.58 2.67
N LEU A 4 -45.63 -26.73 3.41
CA LEU A 4 -45.10 -25.39 3.83
C LEU A 4 -43.98 -25.49 4.88
N ASN A 5 -43.97 -26.54 5.68
CA ASN A 5 -42.93 -26.77 6.69
C ASN A 5 -41.64 -27.33 6.05
N THR A 6 -41.74 -28.11 5.00
CA THR A 6 -40.58 -28.65 4.25
C THR A 6 -39.86 -27.54 3.46
N LEU A 7 -40.62 -26.60 2.90
CA LEU A 7 -40.05 -25.43 2.18
C LEU A 7 -39.36 -24.41 3.09
N LYS A 8 -39.86 -24.25 4.31
CA LYS A 8 -39.18 -23.42 5.33
C LYS A 8 -37.85 -24.04 5.79
N SER A 9 -37.85 -25.35 6.08
CA SER A 9 -36.65 -26.09 6.49
C SER A 9 -35.53 -26.01 5.46
N ASN A 10 -35.85 -26.12 4.17
CA ASN A 10 -34.85 -26.06 3.08
C ASN A 10 -34.28 -24.64 2.85
N LYS A 11 -35.04 -23.57 3.17
CA LYS A 11 -34.53 -22.22 3.11
C LYS A 11 -33.58 -21.91 4.28
N ASP A 12 -33.92 -22.38 5.46
CA ASP A 12 -33.10 -22.16 6.66
C ASP A 12 -31.77 -22.93 6.57
N LEU A 13 -31.76 -24.16 6.08
CA LEU A 13 -30.54 -24.93 5.82
C LEU A 13 -29.63 -24.31 4.74
N ARG A 14 -30.22 -23.63 3.76
CA ARG A 14 -29.46 -22.96 2.70
C ARG A 14 -28.82 -21.65 3.19
N THR A 15 -29.49 -20.93 4.07
CA THR A 15 -28.94 -19.74 4.72
C THR A 15 -27.87 -20.07 5.75
N GLU A 16 -28.03 -21.13 6.54
CA GLU A 16 -27.01 -21.59 7.48
C GLU A 16 -25.74 -22.07 6.78
N ASN A 17 -25.85 -22.77 5.64
CA ASN A 17 -24.69 -23.17 4.83
C ASN A 17 -23.96 -21.95 4.24
N LEU A 18 -24.67 -20.94 3.75
CA LEU A 18 -24.06 -19.71 3.25
C LEU A 18 -23.36 -18.91 4.36
N VAL A 19 -23.95 -18.87 5.55
CA VAL A 19 -23.34 -18.21 6.71
C VAL A 19 -22.10 -18.96 7.18
N SER A 20 -22.13 -20.31 7.17
CA SER A 20 -20.97 -21.13 7.54
C SER A 20 -19.82 -21.02 6.54
N GLU A 21 -20.13 -20.99 5.22
CA GLU A 21 -19.12 -20.73 4.18
C GLU A 21 -18.53 -19.32 4.29
N PHE A 22 -19.36 -18.33 4.59
CA PHE A 22 -18.88 -16.96 4.81
C PHE A 22 -18.00 -16.84 6.04
N MET A 23 -18.36 -17.51 7.14
CA MET A 23 -17.57 -17.59 8.37
C MET A 23 -16.27 -18.37 8.16
N LEU A 24 -16.26 -19.42 7.33
CA LEU A 24 -15.05 -20.15 6.96
C LEU A 24 -14.13 -19.32 6.07
N PHE A 25 -14.70 -18.51 5.16
CA PHE A 25 -13.94 -17.58 4.32
C PHE A 25 -13.28 -16.48 5.14
N ASP A 26 -13.98 -15.89 6.12
CA ASP A 26 -13.42 -14.93 7.06
C ASP A 26 -12.32 -15.54 7.95
N ARG A 27 -12.52 -16.80 8.38
CA ARG A 27 -11.53 -17.55 9.16
C ARG A 27 -10.31 -17.93 8.31
N PHE A 28 -10.50 -18.20 7.02
CA PHE A 28 -9.41 -18.41 6.07
C PHE A 28 -8.62 -17.11 5.82
N LEU A 29 -9.28 -15.96 5.71
CA LEU A 29 -8.64 -14.65 5.62
C LEU A 29 -7.88 -14.26 6.90
N THR A 30 -8.35 -14.68 8.08
CA THR A 30 -7.65 -14.45 9.34
C THR A 30 -6.45 -15.37 9.54
N LEU A 31 -6.44 -16.54 8.90
CA LEU A 31 -5.31 -17.48 8.93
C LEU A 31 -4.09 -16.97 8.12
N PHE A 32 -4.31 -16.06 7.17
CA PHE A 32 -3.25 -15.42 6.39
C PHE A 32 -3.11 -13.93 6.71
N PRO A 33 -2.52 -13.58 7.88
CA PRO A 33 -2.28 -12.18 8.26
C PRO A 33 -1.39 -11.43 7.26
N PHE A 34 -0.77 -12.15 6.32
CA PHE A 34 0.09 -11.59 5.28
C PHE A 34 -0.66 -10.79 4.21
N TYR A 35 -1.95 -11.03 4.00
CA TYR A 35 -2.74 -10.33 2.96
C TYR A 35 -3.37 -9.02 3.44
N ARG A 36 -3.32 -8.71 4.73
CA ARG A 36 -3.92 -7.49 5.24
C ARG A 36 -3.08 -6.27 4.88
N MET A 37 -3.70 -5.29 4.20
CA MET A 37 -3.07 -4.04 3.76
C MET A 37 -2.89 -3.06 4.92
N LYS A 38 -2.00 -3.40 5.88
CA LYS A 38 -1.72 -2.54 7.04
C LYS A 38 -0.71 -1.44 6.71
N PRO A 39 -0.81 -0.25 7.34
CA PRO A 39 0.23 0.76 7.27
C PRO A 39 1.59 0.21 7.71
N GLY A 40 2.67 0.66 7.06
CA GLY A 40 4.02 0.14 7.29
C GLY A 40 4.37 -1.11 6.48
N ARG A 41 3.41 -1.78 5.85
CA ARG A 41 3.70 -2.97 5.04
C ARG A 41 4.41 -2.61 3.74
N VAL A 42 5.44 -3.37 3.41
CA VAL A 42 6.12 -3.27 2.12
C VAL A 42 5.30 -4.02 1.07
N VAL A 43 5.09 -3.37 -0.07
CA VAL A 43 4.30 -3.88 -1.18
C VAL A 43 5.01 -3.72 -2.51
N ILE A 44 4.63 -4.52 -3.49
CA ILE A 44 5.09 -4.41 -4.87
C ILE A 44 3.93 -3.92 -5.73
N LEU A 45 4.17 -2.92 -6.55
CA LEU A 45 3.17 -2.41 -7.48
C LEU A 45 3.10 -3.29 -8.73
N LEU A 46 1.88 -3.72 -9.11
CA LEU A 46 1.67 -4.62 -10.25
C LEU A 46 1.40 -3.88 -11.56
N ALA A 47 0.82 -2.68 -11.48
CA ALA A 47 0.36 -1.97 -12.67
C ALA A 47 0.80 -0.49 -12.73
N GLY A 48 0.79 0.06 -13.94
CA GLY A 48 1.12 1.45 -14.24
C GLY A 48 2.61 1.70 -14.41
N ARG A 49 3.00 2.97 -14.55
CA ARG A 49 4.40 3.40 -14.80
C ARG A 49 5.39 2.88 -13.77
N ARG A 50 4.95 2.51 -12.58
CA ARG A 50 5.78 2.04 -11.46
C ARG A 50 5.56 0.56 -11.14
N ALA A 51 5.11 -0.22 -12.11
CA ALA A 51 5.01 -1.66 -11.98
C ALA A 51 6.37 -2.27 -11.59
N GLY A 52 6.35 -3.28 -10.74
CA GLY A 52 7.55 -3.93 -10.20
C GLY A 52 8.33 -3.12 -9.15
N LYS A 53 7.92 -1.88 -8.81
CA LYS A 53 8.59 -1.07 -7.79
C LYS A 53 8.09 -1.40 -6.40
N LYS A 54 9.01 -1.39 -5.43
CA LYS A 54 8.71 -1.57 -4.01
C LYS A 54 8.22 -0.25 -3.41
N ALA A 55 7.21 -0.34 -2.56
CA ALA A 55 6.64 0.79 -1.83
C ALA A 55 6.20 0.36 -0.44
N VAL A 56 5.96 1.33 0.44
CA VAL A 56 5.42 1.12 1.79
C VAL A 56 4.02 1.72 1.83
N ILE A 57 3.08 1.01 2.43
CA ILE A 57 1.73 1.53 2.68
C ILE A 57 1.83 2.59 3.79
N VAL A 58 1.43 3.80 3.48
CA VAL A 58 1.38 4.91 4.43
C VAL A 58 0.02 4.97 5.11
N LYS A 59 -1.06 4.89 4.32
CA LYS A 59 -2.44 4.91 4.79
C LYS A 59 -3.30 3.98 3.95
N GLN A 60 -4.24 3.29 4.59
CA GLN A 60 -5.22 2.42 3.96
C GLN A 60 -6.59 3.08 3.95
N PHE A 61 -7.40 2.76 2.95
CA PHE A 61 -8.79 3.19 2.78
C PHE A 61 -9.59 1.99 2.30
N ASP A 62 -10.09 1.20 3.24
CA ASP A 62 -10.77 -0.06 2.94
C ASP A 62 -12.17 0.17 2.38
N ASP A 63 -12.92 1.10 2.97
CA ASP A 63 -14.28 1.47 2.54
C ASP A 63 -14.32 2.44 1.35
N GLY A 64 -13.14 2.83 0.85
CA GLY A 64 -13.04 3.86 -0.17
C GLY A 64 -13.25 5.28 0.38
N LYS A 65 -13.44 6.22 -0.52
CA LYS A 65 -13.71 7.64 -0.23
C LYS A 65 -14.66 8.23 -1.26
N LYS A 66 -15.27 9.40 -0.96
CA LYS A 66 -16.06 10.17 -1.92
C LYS A 66 -15.25 10.40 -3.20
N GLY A 67 -15.74 9.90 -4.33
CA GLY A 67 -15.04 9.92 -5.63
C GLY A 67 -14.15 8.70 -5.93
N LYS A 68 -13.92 7.78 -4.95
CA LYS A 68 -13.21 6.51 -5.14
C LYS A 68 -13.86 5.45 -4.26
N THR A 69 -14.86 4.77 -4.81
CA THR A 69 -15.69 3.79 -4.10
C THR A 69 -15.01 2.44 -3.86
N PHE A 70 -13.77 2.28 -4.29
CA PHE A 70 -12.99 1.05 -4.17
C PHE A 70 -11.91 1.15 -3.09
N GLY A 71 -11.55 0.01 -2.51
CA GLY A 71 -10.44 -0.08 -1.55
C GLY A 71 -9.10 0.32 -2.19
N HIS A 72 -8.41 1.25 -1.55
CA HIS A 72 -7.15 1.78 -2.06
C HIS A 72 -6.18 2.12 -0.93
N ALA A 73 -4.91 2.21 -1.27
CA ALA A 73 -3.86 2.62 -0.34
C ALA A 73 -3.08 3.82 -0.86
N LEU A 74 -2.66 4.67 0.06
CA LEU A 74 -1.66 5.69 -0.16
C LEU A 74 -0.29 5.06 0.10
N VAL A 75 0.55 5.02 -0.94
CA VAL A 75 1.86 4.37 -0.91
C VAL A 75 2.98 5.34 -1.21
N ALA A 76 4.10 5.18 -0.52
CA ALA A 76 5.35 5.86 -0.79
C ALA A 76 6.45 4.84 -1.12
N GLY A 77 7.24 5.09 -2.15
CA GLY A 77 8.24 4.13 -2.58
C GLY A 77 9.37 4.74 -3.40
N VAL A 78 10.24 3.87 -3.90
CA VAL A 78 11.44 4.24 -4.65
C VAL A 78 11.27 3.88 -6.12
N GLU A 79 11.23 4.88 -7.00
CA GLU A 79 11.19 4.70 -8.46
C GLU A 79 12.57 4.31 -9.00
N ARG A 80 13.61 4.96 -8.52
CA ARG A 80 15.00 4.67 -8.87
C ARG A 80 15.87 4.69 -7.62
N ALA A 81 16.46 3.55 -7.31
CA ALA A 81 17.47 3.42 -6.28
C ALA A 81 18.82 3.99 -6.75
N PRO A 82 19.71 4.36 -5.83
CA PRO A 82 21.09 4.72 -6.17
C PRO A 82 21.76 3.61 -6.98
N LEU A 83 22.51 4.01 -7.99
CA LEU A 83 23.27 3.11 -8.86
C LEU A 83 24.68 2.91 -8.32
N ARG A 84 25.28 1.75 -8.58
CA ARG A 84 26.67 1.45 -8.20
C ARG A 84 27.63 2.53 -8.68
N VAL A 85 28.49 2.98 -7.77
CA VAL A 85 29.52 3.99 -8.00
C VAL A 85 30.90 3.32 -7.93
N THR A 86 31.82 3.72 -8.82
CA THR A 86 33.20 3.24 -8.84
C THR A 86 34.17 4.41 -8.64
N ARG A 87 35.38 4.14 -8.14
CA ARG A 87 36.42 5.17 -7.87
C ARG A 87 36.84 5.95 -9.14
N ARG A 88 36.74 5.34 -10.34
CA ARG A 88 37.12 5.96 -11.62
C ARG A 88 36.07 6.94 -12.17
N MET A 89 34.94 7.12 -11.50
CA MET A 89 33.88 8.02 -11.98
C MET A 89 34.17 9.48 -11.57
N SER A 90 33.87 10.42 -12.48
CA SER A 90 33.91 11.86 -12.16
C SER A 90 32.84 12.21 -11.11
N GLN A 91 33.08 13.25 -10.30
CA GLN A 91 32.18 13.73 -9.25
C GLN A 91 30.77 14.01 -9.79
N LYS A 92 30.66 14.62 -10.97
CA LYS A 92 29.37 14.88 -11.64
C LYS A 92 28.58 13.60 -11.91
N LYS A 93 29.27 12.53 -12.32
CA LYS A 93 28.67 11.21 -12.59
C LYS A 93 28.28 10.50 -11.30
N ILE A 94 29.12 10.60 -10.25
CA ILE A 94 28.83 10.07 -8.90
C ILE A 94 27.56 10.71 -8.35
N LYS A 95 27.46 12.05 -8.30
CA LYS A 95 26.28 12.77 -7.81
C LYS A 95 24.98 12.34 -8.53
N ARG A 96 25.05 12.16 -9.87
CA ARG A 96 23.89 11.74 -10.67
C ARG A 96 23.49 10.28 -10.43
N ARG A 97 24.42 9.38 -10.13
CA ARG A 97 24.18 7.97 -9.86
C ARG A 97 23.72 7.72 -8.41
N SER A 98 24.20 8.51 -7.45
CA SER A 98 23.82 8.40 -6.03
C SER A 98 22.44 8.99 -5.74
N THR A 99 21.81 9.69 -6.69
CA THR A 99 20.51 10.34 -6.46
C THR A 99 19.39 9.31 -6.45
N LEU A 100 18.68 9.24 -5.32
CA LEU A 100 17.44 8.49 -5.14
C LEU A 100 16.25 9.27 -5.72
N LYS A 101 15.34 8.57 -6.38
CA LYS A 101 14.10 9.15 -6.92
C LYS A 101 12.88 8.50 -6.27
N PRO A 102 12.27 9.15 -5.27
CA PRO A 102 11.08 8.62 -4.62
C PRO A 102 9.81 8.94 -5.39
N PHE A 103 8.74 8.29 -5.00
CA PHE A 103 7.38 8.60 -5.44
C PHE A 103 6.37 8.38 -4.31
N ALA A 104 5.27 9.12 -4.37
CA ALA A 104 4.07 8.86 -3.59
C ALA A 104 2.87 8.80 -4.54
N LYS A 105 1.95 7.88 -4.32
CA LYS A 105 0.78 7.65 -5.18
C LYS A 105 -0.34 6.94 -4.43
N ILE A 106 -1.58 7.19 -4.84
CA ILE A 106 -2.75 6.39 -4.46
C ILE A 106 -2.86 5.24 -5.45
N VAL A 107 -3.03 4.02 -4.94
CA VAL A 107 -3.10 2.79 -5.74
C VAL A 107 -4.25 1.92 -5.24
N ASN A 108 -5.03 1.34 -6.17
CA ASN A 108 -6.06 0.36 -5.86
C ASN A 108 -5.42 -0.93 -5.33
N TYR A 109 -6.08 -1.61 -4.40
CA TYR A 109 -5.60 -2.88 -3.84
C TYR A 109 -5.39 -3.97 -4.90
N ASN A 110 -6.18 -3.99 -5.97
CA ASN A 110 -6.01 -4.93 -7.09
C ASN A 110 -4.66 -4.79 -7.81
N HIS A 111 -3.98 -3.66 -7.65
CA HIS A 111 -2.67 -3.38 -8.25
C HIS A 111 -1.53 -3.42 -7.26
N ILE A 112 -1.73 -4.03 -6.10
CA ILE A 112 -0.76 -4.13 -5.02
C ILE A 112 -0.56 -5.59 -4.63
N LEU A 113 0.69 -6.04 -4.59
CA LEU A 113 1.07 -7.32 -4.04
C LEU A 113 1.70 -7.10 -2.66
N PRO A 114 1.03 -7.50 -1.55
CA PRO A 114 1.61 -7.38 -0.23
C PRO A 114 2.75 -8.37 -0.03
N THR A 115 3.81 -7.93 0.65
CA THR A 115 4.91 -8.79 1.06
C THR A 115 4.84 -9.11 2.56
N ARG A 116 5.63 -10.06 3.03
CA ARG A 116 5.75 -10.37 4.47
C ARG A 116 6.46 -9.27 5.27
N PHE A 117 7.19 -8.39 4.60
CA PHE A 117 8.00 -7.36 5.26
C PHE A 117 7.13 -6.22 5.76
N GLN A 118 7.39 -5.80 6.99
CA GLN A 118 6.76 -4.64 7.61
C GLN A 118 7.84 -3.71 8.14
N VAL A 119 7.67 -2.44 7.89
CA VAL A 119 8.52 -1.37 8.41
C VAL A 119 7.82 -0.77 9.61
N THR A 120 8.37 -1.03 10.79
CA THR A 120 7.83 -0.52 12.06
C THR A 120 8.64 0.69 12.51
N GLY A 121 7.95 1.79 12.84
CA GLY A 121 8.49 2.92 13.62
C GLY A 121 9.63 3.76 13.05
N GLU A 122 10.39 3.22 12.13
CA GLU A 122 11.70 3.72 11.74
C GLU A 122 11.70 4.73 10.56
N PHE A 123 10.52 5.06 10.01
CA PHE A 123 10.35 6.11 9.00
C PHE A 123 9.93 7.46 9.60
N ALA A 124 10.26 7.67 10.87
CA ALA A 124 10.11 8.97 11.53
C ALA A 124 11.46 9.66 11.60
N GLN A 125 11.69 10.62 10.74
CA GLN A 125 12.87 11.44 10.81
C GLN A 125 12.54 12.78 11.41
N GLY A 126 13.29 13.20 12.40
CA GLY A 126 13.07 14.47 13.09
C GLY A 126 11.66 14.60 13.69
N GLY A 127 11.06 13.51 14.16
CA GLY A 127 9.70 13.48 14.72
C GLY A 127 8.57 13.58 13.70
N LYS A 128 8.85 13.57 12.40
CA LYS A 128 7.83 13.59 11.35
C LYS A 128 7.65 12.21 10.74
N GLU A 129 6.59 11.54 11.13
CA GLU A 129 6.22 10.25 10.54
C GLU A 129 5.83 10.41 9.06
N LEU A 130 6.12 9.38 8.27
CA LEU A 130 5.73 9.29 6.85
C LEU A 130 4.21 9.50 6.66
N LYS A 131 3.40 9.14 7.66
CA LYS A 131 1.94 9.34 7.69
C LYS A 131 1.53 10.80 7.68
N THR A 132 2.26 11.67 8.35
CA THR A 132 1.96 13.11 8.42
C THR A 132 2.44 13.85 7.18
N ILE A 133 3.55 13.41 6.61
CA ILE A 133 4.14 14.00 5.40
C ILE A 133 3.32 13.68 4.16
N VAL A 134 2.92 12.41 3.99
CA VAL A 134 2.21 11.94 2.81
C VAL A 134 0.71 11.99 3.04
N SER A 135 0.05 13.05 2.57
CA SER A 135 -1.41 13.20 2.57
C SER A 135 -1.96 13.26 1.14
N GLU A 136 -3.25 12.99 0.98
CA GLU A 136 -3.92 13.05 -0.34
C GLU A 136 -3.98 14.47 -0.89
N ASP A 137 -4.23 15.47 -0.02
CA ASP A 137 -4.34 16.87 -0.37
C ASP A 137 -3.03 17.39 -0.96
N ARG A 138 -1.89 16.97 -0.37
CA ARG A 138 -0.55 17.31 -0.87
C ARG A 138 -0.21 16.61 -2.20
N LEU A 139 -0.90 15.52 -2.55
CA LEU A 139 -0.76 14.84 -3.85
C LEU A 139 -1.61 15.49 -4.95
N ALA A 140 -2.67 16.20 -4.61
CA ALA A 140 -3.55 16.86 -5.57
C ALA A 140 -2.82 17.97 -6.33
N ASN A 141 -2.14 18.86 -5.62
CA ASN A 141 -1.47 20.03 -6.19
C ASN A 141 -0.06 19.70 -6.71
N LYS A 142 0.34 20.31 -7.82
CA LYS A 142 1.65 20.06 -8.46
C LYS A 142 2.82 20.55 -7.61
N GLU A 143 2.70 21.70 -6.95
CA GLU A 143 3.74 22.32 -6.14
C GLU A 143 3.96 21.57 -4.84
N THR A 144 2.88 21.31 -4.09
CA THR A 144 2.94 20.55 -2.84
C THR A 144 3.45 19.12 -3.06
N ARG A 145 3.12 18.50 -4.22
CA ARG A 145 3.64 17.19 -4.62
C ARG A 145 5.16 17.21 -4.86
N LYS A 146 5.72 18.33 -5.35
CA LYS A 146 7.17 18.47 -5.53
C LYS A 146 7.88 18.59 -4.17
N ALA A 147 7.34 19.39 -3.27
CA ALA A 147 7.85 19.53 -1.90
C ALA A 147 7.79 18.17 -1.16
N LEU A 148 6.63 17.49 -1.21
CA LEU A 148 6.44 16.17 -0.62
C LEU A 148 7.48 15.15 -1.13
N LYS A 149 7.79 15.12 -2.41
CA LYS A 149 8.82 14.21 -2.95
C LYS A 149 10.21 14.51 -2.37
N ASN A 150 10.54 15.77 -2.13
CA ASN A 150 11.82 16.13 -1.52
C ASN A 150 11.87 15.68 -0.05
N GLU A 151 10.80 15.86 0.72
CA GLU A 151 10.71 15.39 2.09
C GLU A 151 10.82 13.85 2.16
N VAL A 152 10.07 13.13 1.33
CA VAL A 152 10.16 11.67 1.21
C VAL A 152 11.56 11.23 0.77
N LYS A 153 12.23 11.99 -0.11
CA LYS A 153 13.60 11.71 -0.52
C LYS A 153 14.55 11.78 0.67
N ASN A 154 14.45 12.81 1.50
CA ASN A 154 15.31 12.96 2.68
C ASN A 154 15.15 11.76 3.62
N ILE A 155 13.91 11.35 3.94
CA ILE A 155 13.63 10.19 4.78
C ILE A 155 14.25 8.89 4.24
N PHE A 156 14.21 8.67 2.91
CA PHE A 156 14.79 7.48 2.30
C PHE A 156 16.31 7.58 2.07
N THR A 157 16.91 8.76 2.15
CA THR A 157 18.35 8.97 1.89
C THR A 157 19.16 8.90 3.18
N GLU A 158 18.60 9.30 4.31
CA GLU A 158 19.28 9.33 5.62
C GLU A 158 19.44 7.93 6.25
N ARG A 159 19.16 6.91 5.47
CA ARG A 159 19.43 5.50 5.71
C ARG A 159 20.29 4.94 4.60
#